data_318a3535268f83a37087fe35cd4f223d
#
_entry.id   318a3535268f83a37087fe35cd4f223d
#
_cell.length_a   1.000
_cell.length_b   1.000
_cell.length_c   1.000
_cell.angle_alpha   90.00
_cell.angle_beta   90.00
_cell.angle_gamma   90.00
#
_symmetry.space_group_name_H-M   'P 1'
#
loop_
_entity.id
_entity.type
_entity.pdbx_description
1 polymer ?
#
loop_
_entity_poly.entity_id
_entity_poly.type
_entity_poly.pdbx_seq_one_letter_code
_entity_poly.pdbx_strand_id
1 'polypeptide(L)'
;MITEIVTFGIGNGLQRSDVVALYEKSVPAWKENRNLLHKSFLYDPEHEVGGGIYLWNSIDAAKSAHGPAFQNRIQEVFGSQPEIRYFESPVVINNHGDANVEATS
;
A
#
# COMPACT_ATOMS: atom_id res chain seq x y z
N MET A 1 -8.26 -5.20 12.91
CA MET A 1 -7.30 -4.96 11.82
C MET A 1 -7.73 -3.78 10.97
N ILE A 2 -6.79 -3.17 10.32
CA ILE A 2 -7.03 -1.98 9.50
C ILE A 2 -6.64 -2.29 8.06
N THR A 3 -7.54 -2.01 7.14
CA THR A 3 -7.22 -2.00 5.71
C THR A 3 -6.98 -0.56 5.30
N GLU A 4 -5.86 -0.34 4.65
CA GLU A 4 -5.51 0.97 4.12
C GLU A 4 -5.41 0.88 2.60
N ILE A 5 -5.99 1.84 1.91
CA ILE A 5 -5.92 1.93 0.46
C ILE A 5 -5.23 3.24 0.11
N VAL A 6 -4.12 3.12 -0.61
CA VAL A 6 -3.36 4.27 -1.10
C VAL A 6 -3.44 4.26 -2.62
N THR A 7 -3.84 5.37 -3.22
CA THR A 7 -3.85 5.52 -4.67
C THR A 7 -3.21 6.85 -5.05
N PHE A 8 -2.59 6.89 -6.23
CA PHE A 8 -1.97 8.10 -6.77
C PHE A 8 -1.93 8.02 -8.29
N GLY A 9 -1.95 9.18 -8.93
CA GLY A 9 -1.76 9.26 -10.37
C GLY A 9 -0.32 8.95 -10.75
N ILE A 10 -0.12 8.21 -11.83
CA ILE A 10 1.20 7.90 -12.37
C ILE A 10 1.51 8.90 -13.47
N GLY A 11 2.48 9.78 -13.21
CA GLY A 11 2.94 10.78 -14.16
C GLY A 11 4.41 10.61 -14.47
N ASN A 12 5.07 11.72 -14.82
CA ASN A 12 6.50 11.78 -15.09
C ASN A 12 6.98 10.84 -16.21
N GLY A 13 6.08 10.46 -17.13
CA GLY A 13 6.42 9.58 -18.24
C GLY A 13 6.75 8.15 -17.86
N LEU A 14 6.39 7.72 -16.65
CA LEU A 14 6.67 6.37 -16.17
C LEU A 14 5.86 5.33 -16.96
N GLN A 15 6.56 4.30 -17.41
CA GLN A 15 5.95 3.14 -18.06
C GLN A 15 5.69 2.05 -17.04
N ARG A 16 4.93 1.02 -17.44
CA ARG A 16 4.64 -0.11 -16.56
C ARG A 16 5.91 -0.73 -15.94
N SER A 17 6.94 -0.91 -16.75
CA SER A 17 8.20 -1.50 -16.27
C SER A 17 8.88 -0.64 -15.21
N ASP A 18 8.79 0.69 -15.35
CA ASP A 18 9.34 1.62 -14.36
C ASP A 18 8.58 1.51 -13.04
N VAL A 19 7.27 1.45 -13.12
CA VAL A 19 6.40 1.35 -11.94
C VAL A 19 6.66 0.03 -11.20
N VAL A 20 6.70 -1.07 -11.93
CA VAL A 20 6.99 -2.39 -11.35
C VAL A 20 8.36 -2.42 -10.67
N ALA A 21 9.38 -1.84 -11.32
CA ALA A 21 10.72 -1.78 -10.74
C ALA A 21 10.75 -0.97 -9.44
N LEU A 22 10.04 0.15 -9.40
CA LEU A 22 9.92 0.96 -8.18
C LEU A 22 9.22 0.19 -7.06
N TYR A 23 8.16 -0.52 -7.39
CA TYR A 23 7.44 -1.34 -6.40
C TYR A 23 8.34 -2.44 -5.85
N GLU A 24 9.00 -3.18 -6.72
CA GLU A 24 9.91 -4.27 -6.30
C GLU A 24 11.04 -3.75 -5.42
N LYS A 25 11.59 -2.59 -5.73
CA LYS A 25 12.63 -1.97 -4.94
C LYS A 25 12.19 -1.67 -3.51
N SER A 26 10.92 -1.38 -3.31
CA SER A 26 10.37 -1.05 -1.99
C SER A 26 10.04 -2.28 -1.14
N VAL A 27 9.97 -3.47 -1.75
CA VAL A 27 9.53 -4.70 -1.07
C VAL A 27 10.31 -5.00 0.21
N PRO A 28 11.66 -4.91 0.26
CA PRO A 28 12.39 -5.23 1.48
C PRO A 28 11.97 -4.40 2.67
N ALA A 29 11.76 -3.09 2.47
CA ALA A 29 11.33 -2.20 3.55
C ALA A 29 9.95 -2.56 4.09
N TRP A 30 9.02 -2.91 3.19
CA TRP A 30 7.69 -3.34 3.60
C TRP A 30 7.73 -4.66 4.35
N LYS A 31 8.55 -5.61 3.91
CA LYS A 31 8.71 -6.89 4.59
C LYS A 31 9.26 -6.77 6.01
N GLU A 32 10.07 -5.77 6.27
CA GLU A 32 10.63 -5.53 7.60
C GLU A 32 9.62 -4.92 8.57
N ASN A 33 8.54 -4.37 8.08
CA ASN A 33 7.54 -3.74 8.93
C ASN A 33 6.65 -4.80 9.58
N ARG A 34 6.87 -5.05 10.85
CA ARG A 34 6.19 -6.12 11.59
C ARG A 34 4.71 -5.87 11.83
N ASN A 35 4.28 -4.64 11.68
CA ASN A 35 2.87 -4.27 11.86
C ASN A 35 2.07 -4.45 10.57
N LEU A 36 2.76 -4.64 9.46
CA LEU A 36 2.14 -4.91 8.17
C LEU A 36 1.92 -6.40 8.00
N LEU A 37 0.66 -6.80 7.87
CA LEU A 37 0.28 -8.20 7.74
C LEU A 37 0.24 -8.66 6.29
N HIS A 38 -0.19 -7.77 5.41
CA HIS A 38 -0.33 -8.07 3.99
C HIS A 38 -0.29 -6.79 3.18
N LYS A 39 0.28 -6.86 1.97
CA LYS A 39 0.26 -5.75 1.03
C LYS A 39 0.17 -6.26 -0.40
N SER A 40 -0.69 -5.64 -1.19
CA SER A 40 -0.72 -5.79 -2.64
C SER A 40 -0.44 -4.45 -3.27
N PHE A 41 0.46 -4.41 -4.24
CA PHE A 41 0.67 -3.22 -5.05
C PHE A 41 -0.41 -3.14 -6.12
N LEU A 42 -0.83 -1.93 -6.43
CA LEU A 42 -1.89 -1.67 -7.41
C LEU A 42 -1.33 -0.98 -8.65
N TYR A 43 -1.85 -1.35 -9.81
CA TYR A 43 -1.54 -0.67 -11.05
C TYR A 43 -2.72 -0.77 -12.01
N ASP A 44 -3.22 0.38 -12.41
CA ASP A 44 -4.28 0.49 -13.41
C ASP A 44 -3.71 1.23 -14.62
N PRO A 45 -3.35 0.50 -15.70
CA PRO A 45 -2.73 1.14 -16.85
C PRO A 45 -3.70 2.02 -17.65
N GLU A 46 -4.98 1.71 -17.61
CA GLU A 46 -5.99 2.48 -18.35
C GLU A 46 -6.15 3.88 -17.78
N HIS A 47 -6.20 4.00 -16.45
CA HIS A 47 -6.40 5.29 -15.78
C HIS A 47 -5.10 5.88 -15.24
N GLU A 48 -3.98 5.21 -15.46
CA GLU A 48 -2.66 5.64 -14.99
C GLU A 48 -2.66 5.89 -13.47
N VAL A 49 -3.17 4.91 -12.73
CA VAL A 49 -3.23 4.94 -11.26
C VAL A 49 -2.39 3.83 -10.69
N GLY A 50 -1.62 4.15 -9.68
CA GLY A 50 -0.87 3.20 -8.88
C GLY A 50 -1.29 3.25 -7.42
N GLY A 51 -0.66 2.43 -6.62
CA GLY A 51 -0.92 2.44 -5.19
C GLY A 51 -0.68 1.11 -4.50
N GLY A 52 -1.37 0.92 -3.40
CA GLY A 52 -1.31 -0.31 -2.64
C GLY A 52 -2.51 -0.50 -1.75
N ILE A 53 -2.80 -1.75 -1.45
CA ILE A 53 -3.75 -2.15 -0.43
C ILE A 53 -2.97 -2.83 0.67
N TYR A 54 -3.16 -2.37 1.90
CA TYR A 54 -2.39 -2.80 3.07
C TYR A 54 -3.33 -3.35 4.14
N LEU A 55 -2.92 -4.41 4.79
CA LEU A 55 -3.57 -4.90 5.99
C LEU A 55 -2.62 -4.71 7.16
N TRP A 56 -3.05 -3.93 8.15
CA TRP A 56 -2.25 -3.56 9.33
C TRP A 56 -2.87 -4.10 10.60
N ASN A 57 -2.02 -4.32 11.61
CA ASN A 57 -2.50 -4.71 12.92
C ASN A 57 -3.01 -3.52 13.75
N SER A 58 -2.70 -2.27 13.35
CA SER A 58 -3.18 -1.07 14.04
C SER A 58 -3.26 0.13 13.11
N ILE A 59 -4.14 1.08 13.45
CA ILE A 59 -4.26 2.33 12.72
C ILE A 59 -3.03 3.21 12.88
N ASP A 60 -2.42 3.20 14.05
CA ASP A 60 -1.22 4.01 14.31
C ASP A 60 -0.06 3.58 13.43
N ALA A 61 0.12 2.27 13.25
CA ALA A 61 1.15 1.74 12.36
C ALA A 61 0.92 2.16 10.90
N ALA A 62 -0.33 2.10 10.45
CA ALA A 62 -0.70 2.53 9.10
C ALA A 62 -0.36 4.00 8.88
N LYS A 63 -0.78 4.85 9.80
CA LYS A 63 -0.54 6.30 9.70
C LYS A 63 0.95 6.65 9.78
N SER A 64 1.71 5.94 10.59
CA SER A 64 3.16 6.16 10.69
C SER A 64 3.88 5.83 9.38
N ALA A 65 3.44 4.78 8.70
CA ALA A 65 4.07 4.36 7.45
C ALA A 65 3.80 5.33 6.30
N HIS A 66 2.70 6.06 6.35
CA HIS A 66 2.25 6.91 5.25
C HIS A 66 2.15 8.38 5.66
N GLY A 67 3.12 8.83 6.45
CA GLY A 67 3.23 10.23 6.87
C GLY A 67 3.81 11.14 5.78
N PRO A 68 4.20 12.38 6.16
CA PRO A 68 4.65 13.39 5.20
C PRO A 68 5.81 12.95 4.32
N ALA A 69 6.78 12.19 4.86
CA ALA A 69 7.93 11.73 4.08
C ALA A 69 7.51 10.81 2.93
N PHE A 70 6.58 9.89 3.18
CA PHE A 70 6.02 9.02 2.15
C PHE A 70 5.27 9.85 1.10
N GLN A 71 4.42 10.76 1.55
CA GLN A 71 3.60 11.59 0.66
C GLN A 71 4.46 12.45 -0.26
N ASN A 72 5.53 13.03 0.29
CA ASN A 72 6.48 13.82 -0.51
C ASN A 72 7.20 12.98 -1.54
N ARG A 73 7.59 11.75 -1.18
CA ARG A 73 8.25 10.84 -2.11
C ARG A 73 7.34 10.46 -3.26
N ILE A 74 6.08 10.18 -2.98
CA ILE A 74 5.11 9.86 -4.03
C ILE A 74 4.95 11.05 -4.98
N GLN A 75 4.86 12.26 -4.44
CA GLN A 75 4.79 13.47 -5.27
C GLN A 75 6.01 13.62 -6.17
N GLU A 76 7.20 13.38 -5.65
CA GLU A 76 8.44 13.51 -6.43
C GLU A 76 8.55 12.44 -7.51
N VAL A 77 8.23 11.19 -7.17
CA VAL A 77 8.44 10.05 -8.07
C VAL A 77 7.33 9.95 -9.10
N PHE A 78 6.08 10.09 -8.68
CA PHE A 78 4.92 9.84 -9.53
C PHE A 78 4.23 11.11 -10.00
N GLY A 79 4.54 12.26 -9.41
CA GLY A 79 4.01 13.54 -9.85
C GLY A 79 2.64 13.92 -9.31
N SER A 80 2.13 13.18 -8.31
CA SER A 80 0.86 13.50 -7.69
C SER A 80 0.87 13.15 -6.21
N GLN A 81 -0.04 13.77 -5.45
CA GLN A 81 -0.24 13.44 -4.04
C GLN A 81 -1.04 12.15 -3.92
N PRO A 82 -0.73 11.29 -2.95
CA PRO A 82 -1.53 10.10 -2.72
C PRO A 82 -2.83 10.44 -2.02
N GLU A 83 -3.87 9.67 -2.35
CA GLU A 83 -5.09 9.60 -1.58
C GLU A 83 -5.00 8.39 -0.67
N ILE A 84 -5.30 8.59 0.61
CA ILE A 84 -5.15 7.54 1.62
C ILE A 84 -6.48 7.38 2.34
N ARG A 85 -6.98 6.15 2.37
CA ARG A 85 -8.23 5.81 3.05
C ARG A 85 -8.00 4.66 4.00
N TYR A 86 -8.64 4.73 5.17
CA TYR A 86 -8.54 3.72 6.21
C TYR A 86 -9.90 3.11 6.48
N PHE A 87 -9.91 1.80 6.71
CA PHE A 87 -11.12 1.06 7.05
C PHE A 87 -10.81 0.09 8.18
N GLU A 88 -11.74 -0.11 9.07
CA GLU A 88 -11.67 -1.25 9.98
C GLU A 88 -12.02 -2.49 9.17
N SER A 89 -11.27 -3.56 9.37
CA SER A 89 -11.53 -4.86 8.76
C SER A 89 -11.85 -5.85 9.87
N PRO A 90 -13.12 -5.89 10.32
CA PRO A 90 -13.48 -6.75 11.45
C PRO A 90 -13.45 -8.24 11.09
N VAL A 91 -13.56 -8.57 9.81
CA VAL A 91 -13.50 -9.95 9.32
C VAL A 91 -12.54 -10.02 8.15
N VAL A 92 -11.57 -10.90 8.21
CA VAL A 92 -10.62 -11.15 7.12
C VAL A 92 -10.60 -12.64 6.81
N ILE A 93 -10.71 -12.97 5.54
CA ILE A 93 -10.66 -14.36 5.06
C ILE A 93 -9.35 -14.57 4.32
N ASN A 94 -8.63 -15.61 4.67
CA ASN A 94 -7.43 -16.03 3.97
C ASN A 94 -7.58 -17.50 3.56
N ASN A 95 -7.91 -17.74 2.30
CA ASN A 95 -8.21 -19.08 1.81
C ASN A 95 -6.99 -19.93 1.50
N HIS A 96 -5.80 -19.33 1.43
CA HIS A 96 -4.60 -20.01 0.96
C HIS A 96 -3.44 -19.95 1.94
N GLY A 97 -3.60 -19.25 3.04
CA GLY A 97 -2.53 -19.11 4.01
C GLY A 97 -2.59 -20.15 5.10
N ASP A 98 -1.43 -20.62 5.55
CA ASP A 98 -1.33 -21.46 6.73
C ASP A 98 -1.65 -20.68 7.99
N ALA A 99 -1.31 -19.42 7.98
CA ALA A 99 -1.62 -18.51 9.06
C ALA A 99 -2.85 -17.70 8.67
N ASN A 100 -4.01 -18.19 9.00
CA ASN A 100 -5.23 -17.42 8.80
C ASN A 100 -5.19 -16.18 9.67
N VAL A 101 -5.56 -15.06 9.05
CA VAL A 101 -5.73 -13.83 9.80
C VAL A 101 -7.12 -13.88 10.43
N GLU A 102 -7.14 -14.02 11.74
CA GLU A 102 -8.39 -14.12 12.48
C GLU A 102 -9.19 -12.84 12.44
N ALA A 103 -10.51 -12.98 12.48
CA ALA A 103 -11.38 -11.84 12.61
C ALA A 103 -11.15 -11.17 13.97
N THR A 104 -10.99 -9.86 13.94
CA THR A 104 -10.90 -9.06 15.16
C THR A 104 -12.04 -8.06 15.13
N SER A 105 -12.86 -8.15 16.10
CA SER A 105 -13.98 -7.22 16.24
C SER A 105 -13.57 -5.96 16.98
#